data_7368470124adcae36e1d1774e9bc37ea
#
_entry.id   7368470124adcae36e1d1774e9bc37ea
#
_cell.length_a   1.000
_cell.length_b   1.000
_cell.length_c   1.000
_cell.angle_alpha   90.00
_cell.angle_beta   90.00
_cell.angle_gamma   90.00
#
_symmetry.space_group_name_H-M   'P 1'
#
loop_
_entity.id
_entity.type
_entity.pdbx_description
1 polymer ?
#
loop_
_entity_poly.entity_id
_entity_poly.type
_entity_poly.pdbx_seq_one_letter_code
_entity_poly.pdbx_strand_id
1 'polypeptide(L)'
;MKIRFFSDAYKPKRASHRLRGEVTARALADQGYDAKILTNDWSEVDANTIVIFLKRSQPDSIQRAKDLGAKTVYDLCDNKFEEKEEYEPCCQLADLVSVNSVQMGVSTKHHTGRDSIVMPDPFERPKLESTFNPGREIKLLWFGSQSSFKFLPVVEIWQRLEKEIGNYKYTMISAKTDRLISKMSLRQAKGQVSGINFDKLDMQEWTWERQGQLLSECDIVLMPVQTDNPRTDTKSANRLIDSLMSGKFVITTALASYEEFAPYTWQEDYIAGIKWALAHPGKALERIREGQKYTEEKYSARVLSKQFIDEVIKQLGTKNA
;
A
#
# COMPACT_ATOMS: atom_id res chain seq x y z
N MET A 1 -7.92 -2.75 -28.94
CA MET A 1 -6.93 -3.40 -28.06
C MET A 1 -7.64 -3.78 -26.77
N LYS A 2 -7.46 -5.01 -26.30
CA LYS A 2 -8.04 -5.54 -25.05
C LYS A 2 -6.98 -5.52 -23.96
N ILE A 3 -7.36 -5.19 -22.73
CA ILE A 3 -6.48 -5.23 -21.55
C ILE A 3 -7.09 -6.19 -20.55
N ARG A 4 -6.33 -7.21 -20.15
CA ARG A 4 -6.80 -8.26 -19.23
C ARG A 4 -5.87 -8.37 -18.05
N PHE A 5 -6.40 -8.24 -16.83
CA PHE A 5 -5.67 -8.44 -15.59
C PHE A 5 -5.91 -9.86 -15.09
N PHE A 6 -4.84 -10.61 -14.86
CA PHE A 6 -4.93 -12.04 -14.51
C PHE A 6 -4.08 -12.40 -13.30
N SER A 7 -4.50 -13.42 -12.55
CA SER A 7 -3.68 -14.12 -11.55
C SER A 7 -4.23 -15.51 -11.32
N ASP A 8 -3.38 -16.52 -11.33
CA ASP A 8 -3.75 -17.93 -11.05
C ASP A 8 -4.39 -18.12 -9.66
N ALA A 9 -4.09 -17.26 -8.72
CA ALA A 9 -4.63 -17.29 -7.37
C ALA A 9 -5.37 -15.97 -7.01
N TYR A 10 -6.24 -15.53 -7.93
CA TYR A 10 -6.97 -14.26 -7.75
C TYR A 10 -7.86 -14.26 -6.49
N LYS A 11 -7.76 -13.19 -5.71
CA LYS A 11 -8.56 -12.98 -4.47
C LYS A 11 -8.95 -11.50 -4.36
N PRO A 12 -10.21 -11.11 -4.57
CA PRO A 12 -10.66 -9.71 -4.56
C PRO A 12 -10.33 -8.94 -3.28
N LYS A 13 -10.39 -9.62 -2.12
CA LYS A 13 -10.09 -9.00 -0.81
C LYS A 13 -8.60 -8.73 -0.58
N ARG A 14 -7.69 -9.21 -1.46
CA ARG A 14 -6.27 -8.96 -1.33
C ARG A 14 -5.92 -7.60 -1.92
N ALA A 15 -5.28 -6.72 -1.14
CA ALA A 15 -4.94 -5.36 -1.54
C ALA A 15 -4.24 -5.29 -2.92
N SER A 16 -3.24 -6.16 -3.17
CA SER A 16 -2.54 -6.17 -4.45
C SER A 16 -3.44 -6.52 -5.66
N HIS A 17 -4.38 -7.44 -5.50
CA HIS A 17 -5.31 -7.79 -6.60
C HIS A 17 -6.37 -6.71 -6.76
N ARG A 18 -6.82 -6.11 -5.67
CA ARG A 18 -7.80 -5.04 -5.68
C ARG A 18 -7.21 -3.76 -6.29
N LEU A 19 -6.11 -3.25 -5.75
CA LEU A 19 -5.49 -2.00 -6.21
C LEU A 19 -4.94 -2.10 -7.62
N ARG A 20 -4.13 -3.13 -7.87
CA ARG A 20 -3.43 -3.28 -9.15
C ARG A 20 -4.24 -3.99 -10.23
N GLY A 21 -5.28 -4.72 -9.84
CA GLY A 21 -6.22 -5.38 -10.76
C GLY A 21 -7.53 -4.63 -10.90
N GLU A 22 -8.45 -4.76 -9.93
CA GLU A 22 -9.82 -4.27 -10.04
C GLU A 22 -9.91 -2.74 -10.19
N VAL A 23 -9.22 -2.01 -9.32
CA VAL A 23 -9.25 -0.53 -9.34
C VAL A 23 -8.66 -0.01 -10.64
N THR A 24 -7.53 -0.59 -11.07
CA THR A 24 -6.86 -0.20 -12.32
C THR A 24 -7.69 -0.58 -13.55
N ALA A 25 -8.24 -1.79 -13.62
CA ALA A 25 -9.08 -2.23 -14.74
C ALA A 25 -10.33 -1.36 -14.89
N ARG A 26 -11.02 -1.06 -13.78
CA ARG A 26 -12.18 -0.18 -13.76
C ARG A 26 -11.82 1.23 -14.24
N ALA A 27 -10.74 1.80 -13.70
CA ALA A 27 -10.30 3.14 -14.08
C ALA A 27 -9.91 3.25 -15.56
N LEU A 28 -9.40 2.19 -16.17
CA LEU A 28 -9.16 2.11 -17.61
C LEU A 28 -10.48 1.97 -18.40
N ALA A 29 -11.40 1.13 -17.93
CA ALA A 29 -12.71 0.98 -18.55
C ALA A 29 -13.51 2.30 -18.56
N ASP A 30 -13.46 3.05 -17.45
CA ASP A 30 -14.08 4.39 -17.34
C ASP A 30 -13.44 5.43 -18.29
N GLN A 31 -12.24 5.14 -18.80
CA GLN A 31 -11.53 5.95 -19.79
C GLN A 31 -11.68 5.43 -21.23
N GLY A 32 -12.56 4.43 -21.44
CA GLY A 32 -12.90 3.92 -22.76
C GLY A 32 -12.02 2.76 -23.25
N TYR A 33 -11.13 2.22 -22.41
CA TYR A 33 -10.38 1.00 -22.75
C TYR A 33 -11.23 -0.26 -22.52
N ASP A 34 -11.08 -1.28 -23.37
CA ASP A 34 -11.64 -2.62 -23.12
C ASP A 34 -10.76 -3.32 -22.05
N ALA A 35 -10.95 -2.95 -20.78
CA ALA A 35 -10.15 -3.42 -19.65
C ALA A 35 -11.00 -4.15 -18.61
N LYS A 36 -10.60 -5.37 -18.22
CA LYS A 36 -11.27 -6.16 -17.17
C LYS A 36 -10.38 -7.21 -16.54
N ILE A 37 -10.87 -7.79 -15.45
CA ILE A 37 -10.23 -8.98 -14.85
C ILE A 37 -10.54 -10.18 -15.76
N LEU A 38 -9.49 -10.89 -16.14
CA LEU A 38 -9.60 -12.16 -16.84
C LEU A 38 -9.85 -13.27 -15.81
N THR A 39 -10.93 -14.00 -16.03
CA THR A 39 -11.23 -15.23 -15.31
C THR A 39 -10.54 -16.43 -16.01
N ASN A 40 -10.95 -17.65 -15.73
CA ASN A 40 -10.36 -18.84 -16.35
C ASN A 40 -10.73 -19.02 -17.83
N ASP A 41 -11.56 -18.17 -18.40
CA ASP A 41 -11.91 -18.18 -19.82
C ASP A 41 -10.90 -17.37 -20.64
N TRP A 42 -10.06 -18.06 -21.38
CA TRP A 42 -9.03 -17.51 -22.25
C TRP A 42 -9.50 -17.27 -23.70
N SER A 43 -10.76 -17.55 -24.02
CA SER A 43 -11.30 -17.40 -25.38
C SER A 43 -11.24 -15.96 -25.90
N GLU A 44 -11.18 -14.97 -24.99
CA GLU A 44 -11.06 -13.56 -25.32
C GLU A 44 -9.63 -13.08 -25.57
N VAL A 45 -8.62 -13.93 -25.31
CA VAL A 45 -7.21 -13.57 -25.44
C VAL A 45 -6.73 -13.88 -26.85
N ASP A 46 -6.18 -12.90 -27.53
CA ASP A 46 -5.67 -12.98 -28.89
C ASP A 46 -4.48 -12.01 -29.09
N ALA A 47 -4.00 -11.88 -30.32
CA ALA A 47 -2.90 -10.99 -30.68
C ALA A 47 -3.20 -9.48 -30.46
N ASN A 48 -4.46 -9.10 -30.26
CA ASN A 48 -4.86 -7.73 -29.93
C ASN A 48 -5.07 -7.52 -28.41
N THR A 49 -4.51 -8.42 -27.59
CA THR A 49 -4.68 -8.41 -26.13
C THR A 49 -3.35 -8.12 -25.43
N ILE A 50 -3.39 -7.25 -24.41
CA ILE A 50 -2.33 -7.12 -23.40
C ILE A 50 -2.83 -7.82 -22.14
N VAL A 51 -2.10 -8.84 -21.66
CA VAL A 51 -2.39 -9.52 -20.40
C VAL A 51 -1.42 -9.04 -19.33
N ILE A 52 -1.96 -8.45 -18.27
CA ILE A 52 -1.21 -7.98 -17.10
C ILE A 52 -1.35 -9.05 -16.01
N PHE A 53 -0.27 -9.78 -15.78
CA PHE A 53 -0.18 -10.85 -14.81
C PHE A 53 0.14 -10.28 -13.45
N LEU A 54 -0.84 -10.23 -12.54
CA LEU A 54 -0.64 -9.82 -11.18
C LEU A 54 0.23 -10.85 -10.43
N LYS A 55 0.94 -10.41 -9.41
CA LYS A 55 1.75 -11.32 -8.59
C LYS A 55 0.98 -12.59 -8.23
N ARG A 56 1.64 -13.73 -8.15
CA ARG A 56 1.13 -15.10 -8.02
C ARG A 56 0.61 -15.72 -9.31
N SER A 57 0.92 -15.14 -10.44
CA SER A 57 0.79 -15.82 -11.70
C SER A 57 1.94 -16.83 -11.87
N GLN A 58 1.70 -17.87 -12.66
CA GLN A 58 2.66 -18.93 -12.94
C GLN A 58 3.28 -18.70 -14.33
N PRO A 59 4.52 -19.19 -14.56
CA PRO A 59 5.15 -19.10 -15.87
C PRO A 59 4.30 -19.71 -17.00
N ASP A 60 3.63 -20.84 -16.75
CA ASP A 60 2.77 -21.50 -17.73
C ASP A 60 1.61 -20.63 -18.19
N SER A 61 1.05 -19.81 -17.29
CA SER A 61 -0.02 -18.87 -17.66
C SER A 61 0.49 -17.74 -18.56
N ILE A 62 1.71 -17.26 -18.32
CA ILE A 62 2.36 -16.25 -19.18
C ILE A 62 2.65 -16.89 -20.55
N GLN A 63 3.21 -18.08 -20.58
CA GLN A 63 3.49 -18.81 -21.83
C GLN A 63 2.21 -19.03 -22.63
N ARG A 64 1.12 -19.45 -21.97
CA ARG A 64 -0.20 -19.60 -22.61
C ARG A 64 -0.69 -18.32 -23.27
N ALA A 65 -0.55 -17.17 -22.64
CA ALA A 65 -0.93 -15.90 -23.26
C ALA A 65 -0.08 -15.59 -24.50
N LYS A 66 1.22 -15.88 -24.44
CA LYS A 66 2.15 -15.71 -25.58
C LYS A 66 1.79 -16.63 -26.73
N ASP A 67 1.43 -17.88 -26.46
CA ASP A 67 1.01 -18.87 -27.49
C ASP A 67 -0.29 -18.42 -28.20
N LEU A 68 -1.14 -17.66 -27.50
CA LEU A 68 -2.33 -17.01 -28.09
C LEU A 68 -1.99 -15.69 -28.83
N GLY A 69 -0.72 -15.31 -28.90
CA GLY A 69 -0.24 -14.11 -29.56
C GLY A 69 -0.35 -12.83 -28.74
N ALA A 70 -0.82 -12.90 -27.49
CA ALA A 70 -0.98 -11.73 -26.63
C ALA A 70 0.36 -11.14 -26.20
N LYS A 71 0.38 -9.85 -25.91
CA LYS A 71 1.47 -9.16 -25.21
C LYS A 71 1.31 -9.34 -23.72
N THR A 72 2.42 -9.46 -22.99
CA THR A 72 2.43 -9.84 -21.58
C THR A 72 3.20 -8.85 -20.72
N VAL A 73 2.61 -8.49 -19.57
CA VAL A 73 3.24 -7.68 -18.52
C VAL A 73 3.17 -8.45 -17.21
N TYR A 74 4.28 -8.64 -16.52
CA TYR A 74 4.29 -9.24 -15.19
C TYR A 74 4.41 -8.17 -14.11
N ASP A 75 3.44 -8.11 -13.20
CA ASP A 75 3.28 -7.04 -12.21
C ASP A 75 3.66 -7.51 -10.80
N LEU A 76 4.71 -6.94 -10.23
CA LEU A 76 5.26 -7.25 -8.91
C LEU A 76 5.06 -6.10 -7.91
N CYS A 77 4.63 -6.44 -6.69
CA CYS A 77 4.43 -5.46 -5.62
C CYS A 77 4.96 -5.90 -4.24
N ASP A 78 5.67 -7.02 -4.16
CA ASP A 78 6.32 -7.51 -2.95
C ASP A 78 7.71 -8.05 -3.30
N ASN A 79 8.74 -7.64 -2.57
CA ASN A 79 10.07 -8.22 -2.68
C ASN A 79 10.13 -9.59 -1.98
N LYS A 80 9.92 -10.65 -2.76
CA LYS A 80 9.89 -12.05 -2.30
C LYS A 80 10.66 -12.99 -3.21
N PHE A 81 11.65 -12.50 -3.92
CA PHE A 81 12.44 -13.33 -4.83
C PHE A 81 13.04 -14.57 -4.14
N GLU A 82 13.52 -14.42 -2.91
CA GLU A 82 14.05 -15.54 -2.12
C GLU A 82 13.01 -16.58 -1.67
N GLU A 83 11.70 -16.21 -1.68
CA GLU A 83 10.61 -17.04 -1.19
C GLU A 83 9.72 -17.58 -2.31
N LYS A 84 9.87 -17.02 -3.52
CA LYS A 84 8.98 -17.22 -4.65
C LYS A 84 9.76 -17.59 -5.90
N GLU A 85 9.95 -18.89 -6.09
CA GLU A 85 10.67 -19.45 -7.22
C GLU A 85 10.06 -19.05 -8.57
N GLU A 86 8.75 -18.76 -8.61
CA GLU A 86 8.04 -18.34 -9.81
C GLU A 86 8.38 -16.92 -10.27
N TYR A 87 8.94 -16.04 -9.41
CA TYR A 87 9.10 -14.61 -9.74
C TYR A 87 10.11 -14.36 -10.85
N GLU A 88 11.28 -14.96 -10.78
CA GLU A 88 12.31 -14.79 -11.79
C GLU A 88 11.88 -15.38 -13.16
N PRO A 89 11.41 -16.65 -13.27
CA PRO A 89 10.89 -17.17 -14.53
C PRO A 89 9.76 -16.33 -15.14
N CYS A 90 8.82 -15.82 -14.33
CA CYS A 90 7.77 -14.94 -14.82
C CYS A 90 8.32 -13.63 -15.37
N CYS A 91 9.32 -13.03 -14.69
CA CYS A 91 9.98 -11.82 -15.20
C CYS A 91 10.70 -12.07 -16.52
N GLN A 92 11.33 -13.22 -16.69
CA GLN A 92 12.05 -13.56 -17.92
C GLN A 92 11.11 -13.85 -19.10
N LEU A 93 9.97 -14.50 -18.84
CA LEU A 93 8.99 -14.84 -19.88
C LEU A 93 8.16 -13.65 -20.36
N ALA A 94 7.80 -12.74 -19.46
CA ALA A 94 6.96 -11.58 -19.80
C ALA A 94 7.67 -10.62 -20.76
N ASP A 95 6.93 -9.99 -21.66
CA ASP A 95 7.47 -8.96 -22.55
C ASP A 95 7.94 -7.74 -21.76
N LEU A 96 7.17 -7.33 -20.73
CA LEU A 96 7.51 -6.26 -19.81
C LEU A 96 7.31 -6.68 -18.36
N VAL A 97 8.00 -5.99 -17.45
CA VAL A 97 7.80 -6.10 -16.01
C VAL A 97 7.32 -4.76 -15.46
N SER A 98 6.35 -4.80 -14.53
CA SER A 98 5.92 -3.60 -13.79
C SER A 98 6.04 -3.82 -12.28
N VAL A 99 6.24 -2.71 -11.55
CA VAL A 99 6.48 -2.73 -10.10
C VAL A 99 5.77 -1.56 -9.42
N ASN A 100 5.58 -1.65 -8.11
CA ASN A 100 4.86 -0.65 -7.31
C ASN A 100 5.72 0.50 -6.77
N SER A 101 7.04 0.42 -6.85
CA SER A 101 7.96 1.45 -6.38
C SER A 101 9.29 1.40 -7.11
N VAL A 102 10.04 2.52 -7.09
CA VAL A 102 11.39 2.58 -7.66
C VAL A 102 12.31 1.54 -7.01
N GLN A 103 12.24 1.39 -5.69
CA GLN A 103 13.06 0.42 -4.95
C GLN A 103 12.71 -1.03 -5.30
N MET A 104 11.44 -1.31 -5.59
CA MET A 104 11.05 -2.63 -6.11
C MET A 104 11.63 -2.85 -7.51
N GLY A 105 11.71 -1.82 -8.34
CA GLY A 105 12.38 -1.86 -9.64
C GLY A 105 13.87 -2.18 -9.53
N VAL A 106 14.56 -1.51 -8.60
CA VAL A 106 15.98 -1.80 -8.31
C VAL A 106 16.15 -3.26 -7.87
N SER A 107 15.31 -3.74 -6.95
CA SER A 107 15.34 -5.13 -6.51
C SER A 107 15.04 -6.12 -7.66
N THR A 108 14.06 -5.83 -8.49
CA THR A 108 13.72 -6.65 -9.65
C THR A 108 14.90 -6.74 -10.62
N LYS A 109 15.53 -5.61 -10.94
CA LYS A 109 16.71 -5.59 -11.81
C LYS A 109 17.89 -6.37 -11.23
N HIS A 110 18.11 -6.28 -9.92
CA HIS A 110 19.16 -7.04 -9.23
C HIS A 110 18.95 -8.56 -9.35
N HIS A 111 17.71 -9.05 -9.17
CA HIS A 111 17.43 -10.49 -9.21
C HIS A 111 17.26 -11.05 -10.63
N THR A 112 16.80 -10.24 -11.57
CA THR A 112 16.37 -10.77 -12.89
C THR A 112 17.11 -10.15 -14.07
N GLY A 113 17.89 -9.09 -13.85
CA GLY A 113 18.49 -8.29 -14.93
C GLY A 113 17.50 -7.44 -15.73
N ARG A 114 16.18 -7.54 -15.46
CA ARG A 114 15.11 -6.85 -16.21
C ARG A 114 14.84 -5.46 -15.66
N ASP A 115 14.73 -4.49 -16.55
CA ASP A 115 14.14 -3.19 -16.23
C ASP A 115 12.63 -3.31 -16.03
N SER A 116 12.02 -2.36 -15.31
CA SER A 116 10.61 -2.39 -14.99
C SER A 116 9.95 -1.02 -15.09
N ILE A 117 8.67 -1.00 -15.44
CA ILE A 117 7.81 0.17 -15.38
C ILE A 117 7.35 0.37 -13.94
N VAL A 118 7.55 1.55 -13.38
CA VAL A 118 7.03 1.87 -12.05
C VAL A 118 5.60 2.37 -12.16
N MET A 119 4.69 1.64 -11.55
CA MET A 119 3.29 2.02 -11.36
C MET A 119 2.98 2.02 -9.86
N PRO A 120 2.94 3.16 -9.18
CA PRO A 120 2.52 3.24 -7.78
C PRO A 120 1.09 2.73 -7.56
N ASP A 121 0.77 2.35 -6.33
CA ASP A 121 -0.62 1.99 -5.99
C ASP A 121 -1.49 3.24 -5.92
N PRO A 122 -2.69 3.25 -6.53
CA PRO A 122 -3.64 4.35 -6.38
C PRO A 122 -4.25 4.36 -4.98
N PHE A 123 -4.79 5.51 -4.56
CA PHE A 123 -5.70 5.51 -3.41
C PHE A 123 -7.02 4.83 -3.78
N GLU A 124 -7.62 4.20 -2.80
CA GLU A 124 -8.93 3.53 -2.95
C GLU A 124 -9.98 4.08 -1.97
N ARG A 125 -9.55 4.90 -1.02
CA ARG A 125 -10.45 5.54 -0.06
C ARG A 125 -11.04 6.81 -0.64
N PRO A 126 -12.32 7.11 -0.34
CA PRO A 126 -12.91 8.38 -0.74
C PRO A 126 -12.17 9.53 -0.03
N LYS A 127 -12.13 10.67 -0.70
CA LYS A 127 -11.66 11.91 -0.09
C LYS A 127 -12.59 12.30 1.06
N LEU A 128 -12.02 12.44 2.24
CA LEU A 128 -12.72 12.96 3.41
C LEU A 128 -12.32 14.42 3.65
N GLU A 129 -13.11 15.13 4.47
CA GLU A 129 -12.77 16.49 4.87
C GLU A 129 -11.46 16.51 5.67
N SER A 130 -10.57 17.44 5.31
CA SER A 130 -9.34 17.66 6.04
C SER A 130 -9.63 18.42 7.33
N THR A 131 -9.50 17.74 8.45
CA THR A 131 -9.72 18.31 9.78
C THR A 131 -8.57 17.98 10.71
N PHE A 132 -8.20 18.92 11.56
CA PHE A 132 -7.29 18.68 12.67
C PHE A 132 -7.72 19.52 13.86
N ASN A 133 -8.55 18.93 14.68
CA ASN A 133 -9.04 19.56 15.92
C ASN A 133 -9.08 18.49 17.03
N PRO A 134 -7.89 18.05 17.49
CA PRO A 134 -7.81 17.01 18.50
C PRO A 134 -8.47 17.50 19.79
N GLY A 135 -9.32 16.66 20.36
CA GLY A 135 -9.95 16.88 21.64
C GLY A 135 -8.94 16.74 22.80
N ARG A 136 -9.45 16.62 24.03
CA ARG A 136 -8.59 16.35 25.19
C ARG A 136 -7.85 15.02 25.08
N GLU A 137 -8.48 13.99 24.48
CA GLU A 137 -7.90 12.69 24.18
C GLU A 137 -7.55 12.60 22.70
N ILE A 138 -6.27 12.35 22.39
CA ILE A 138 -5.80 12.23 21.00
C ILE A 138 -6.11 10.83 20.50
N LYS A 139 -6.76 10.73 19.36
CA LYS A 139 -7.10 9.46 18.70
C LYS A 139 -6.04 9.10 17.66
N LEU A 140 -5.24 8.11 17.99
CA LEU A 140 -4.19 7.58 17.12
C LEU A 140 -4.68 6.31 16.42
N LEU A 141 -4.33 6.14 15.15
CA LEU A 141 -4.66 4.96 14.36
C LEU A 141 -3.42 4.34 13.73
N TRP A 142 -3.31 3.03 13.83
CA TRP A 142 -2.45 2.20 12.98
C TRP A 142 -3.29 1.15 12.27
N PHE A 143 -3.02 0.93 10.98
CA PHE A 143 -3.61 -0.16 10.22
C PHE A 143 -2.58 -0.84 9.33
N GLY A 144 -2.69 -2.16 9.19
CA GLY A 144 -1.74 -2.90 8.38
C GLY A 144 -1.91 -4.41 8.46
N SER A 145 -1.10 -5.12 7.68
CA SER A 145 -1.11 -6.58 7.73
C SER A 145 -0.47 -7.11 9.03
N GLN A 146 -0.91 -8.28 9.48
CA GLN A 146 -0.31 -8.97 10.62
C GLN A 146 1.21 -9.19 10.44
N SER A 147 1.67 -9.42 9.20
CA SER A 147 3.10 -9.56 8.91
C SER A 147 3.87 -8.26 9.13
N SER A 148 3.23 -7.11 8.94
CA SER A 148 3.85 -5.80 9.19
C SER A 148 3.96 -5.50 10.67
N PHE A 149 3.06 -6.03 11.51
CA PHE A 149 3.04 -5.79 12.94
C PHE A 149 4.33 -6.25 13.65
N LYS A 150 4.92 -7.36 13.22
CA LYS A 150 6.15 -7.88 13.83
C LYS A 150 7.38 -6.97 13.67
N PHE A 151 7.32 -6.02 12.74
CA PHE A 151 8.34 -5.02 12.46
C PHE A 151 8.03 -3.66 13.08
N LEU A 152 7.05 -3.58 13.97
CA LEU A 152 6.75 -2.35 14.68
C LEU A 152 7.52 -2.29 16.00
N PRO A 153 8.16 -1.17 16.33
CA PRO A 153 8.73 -0.92 17.67
C PRO A 153 7.60 -0.59 18.67
N VAL A 154 6.61 -1.50 18.78
CA VAL A 154 5.32 -1.24 19.41
C VAL A 154 5.47 -0.93 20.89
N VAL A 155 6.32 -1.69 21.59
CA VAL A 155 6.52 -1.52 23.04
C VAL A 155 7.11 -0.15 23.35
N GLU A 156 8.14 0.24 22.61
CA GLU A 156 8.79 1.54 22.76
C GLU A 156 7.81 2.70 22.50
N ILE A 157 7.03 2.60 21.43
CA ILE A 157 6.03 3.63 21.09
C ILE A 157 5.02 3.77 22.22
N TRP A 158 4.48 2.67 22.73
CA TRP A 158 3.47 2.72 23.79
C TRP A 158 4.02 3.26 25.10
N GLN A 159 5.22 2.85 25.50
CA GLN A 159 5.88 3.38 26.70
C GLN A 159 6.10 4.90 26.59
N ARG A 160 6.52 5.35 25.43
CA ARG A 160 6.73 6.78 25.18
C ARG A 160 5.41 7.57 25.09
N LEU A 161 4.35 7.00 24.48
CA LEU A 161 3.02 7.62 24.48
C LEU A 161 2.50 7.81 25.90
N GLU A 162 2.63 6.79 26.76
CA GLU A 162 2.18 6.87 28.14
C GLU A 162 2.96 7.92 28.94
N LYS A 163 4.27 7.95 28.78
CA LYS A 163 5.17 8.86 29.52
C LYS A 163 5.06 10.31 29.04
N GLU A 164 4.94 10.54 27.73
CA GLU A 164 5.18 11.84 27.10
C GLU A 164 3.92 12.53 26.56
N ILE A 165 2.86 11.78 26.27
CA ILE A 165 1.58 12.29 25.74
C ILE A 165 0.49 12.18 26.82
N GLY A 166 0.40 11.04 27.50
CA GLY A 166 -0.49 10.84 28.65
C GLY A 166 -1.95 10.58 28.24
N ASN A 167 -2.62 11.52 27.58
CA ASN A 167 -4.04 11.40 27.23
C ASN A 167 -4.25 11.04 25.75
N TYR A 168 -4.31 9.77 25.45
CA TYR A 168 -4.47 9.24 24.10
C TYR A 168 -5.28 7.96 24.08
N LYS A 169 -5.88 7.65 22.94
CA LYS A 169 -6.38 6.34 22.58
C LYS A 169 -5.68 5.87 21.30
N TYR A 170 -5.11 4.68 21.31
CA TYR A 170 -4.42 4.12 20.17
C TYR A 170 -5.14 2.90 19.65
N THR A 171 -5.80 3.05 18.51
CA THR A 171 -6.49 1.94 17.83
C THR A 171 -5.57 1.31 16.80
N MET A 172 -5.48 -0.01 16.83
CA MET A 172 -4.70 -0.79 15.87
C MET A 172 -5.61 -1.82 15.20
N ILE A 173 -5.66 -1.79 13.87
CA ILE A 173 -6.47 -2.75 13.11
C ILE A 173 -5.63 -3.61 12.18
N SER A 174 -5.88 -4.91 12.22
CA SER A 174 -5.20 -5.90 11.38
C SER A 174 -6.08 -7.14 11.19
N ALA A 175 -5.81 -7.92 10.16
CA ALA A 175 -6.39 -9.25 10.08
C ALA A 175 -5.84 -10.15 11.21
N LYS A 176 -6.72 -10.88 11.92
CA LYS A 176 -6.37 -11.85 12.97
C LYS A 176 -5.65 -11.25 14.19
N THR A 177 -6.28 -10.28 14.83
CA THR A 177 -5.76 -9.61 16.03
C THR A 177 -5.63 -10.52 17.26
N ASP A 178 -6.45 -11.58 17.38
CA ASP A 178 -6.45 -12.49 18.55
C ASP A 178 -5.07 -13.06 18.88
N ARG A 179 -4.29 -13.42 17.86
CA ARG A 179 -2.91 -13.92 18.06
C ARG A 179 -1.94 -12.85 18.56
N LEU A 180 -2.20 -11.59 18.21
CA LEU A 180 -1.38 -10.46 18.66
C LEU A 180 -1.67 -10.15 20.11
N ILE A 181 -2.94 -10.07 20.47
CA ILE A 181 -3.43 -9.87 21.84
C ILE A 181 -2.87 -10.96 22.75
N SER A 182 -3.01 -12.25 22.36
CA SER A 182 -2.49 -13.39 23.14
C SER A 182 -0.96 -13.32 23.35
N LYS A 183 -0.19 -12.96 22.32
CA LYS A 183 1.28 -12.83 22.45
C LYS A 183 1.68 -11.66 23.34
N MET A 184 0.93 -10.58 23.32
CA MET A 184 1.20 -9.41 24.14
C MET A 184 0.83 -9.65 25.59
N SER A 185 -0.32 -10.25 25.86
CA SER A 185 -0.74 -10.67 27.20
C SER A 185 0.28 -11.64 27.83
N LEU A 186 0.87 -12.53 27.03
CA LEU A 186 1.92 -13.44 27.48
C LEU A 186 3.23 -12.70 27.82
N ARG A 187 3.60 -11.68 27.04
CA ARG A 187 4.79 -10.84 27.31
C ARG A 187 4.60 -9.98 28.55
N GLN A 188 3.40 -9.43 28.73
CA GLN A 188 3.02 -8.69 29.93
C GLN A 188 3.11 -9.58 31.18
N ALA A 189 2.51 -10.78 31.14
CA ALA A 189 2.57 -11.75 32.23
C ALA A 189 4.00 -12.18 32.59
N LYS A 190 4.92 -12.13 31.61
CA LYS A 190 6.36 -12.42 31.83
C LYS A 190 7.18 -11.20 32.27
N GLY A 191 6.55 -10.07 32.58
CA GLY A 191 7.24 -8.82 32.96
C GLY A 191 8.10 -8.20 31.85
N GLN A 192 7.98 -8.67 30.61
CA GLN A 192 8.74 -8.18 29.46
C GLN A 192 8.22 -6.85 28.89
N VAL A 193 7.06 -6.40 29.36
CA VAL A 193 6.41 -5.17 28.94
C VAL A 193 5.91 -4.45 30.18
N SER A 194 6.61 -3.41 30.60
CA SER A 194 6.22 -2.56 31.74
C SER A 194 5.94 -1.14 31.26
N GLY A 195 5.14 -0.38 32.02
CA GLY A 195 4.87 1.03 31.73
C GLY A 195 3.92 1.25 30.54
N ILE A 196 3.04 0.27 30.24
CA ILE A 196 1.99 0.39 29.21
C ILE A 196 0.61 0.32 29.86
N ASN A 197 -0.22 1.31 29.58
CA ASN A 197 -1.63 1.29 29.93
C ASN A 197 -2.44 0.64 28.80
N PHE A 198 -2.84 -0.61 28.99
CA PHE A 198 -3.58 -1.37 27.98
C PHE A 198 -5.00 -0.88 27.77
N ASP A 199 -5.61 -0.15 28.71
CA ASP A 199 -6.95 0.42 28.56
C ASP A 199 -7.01 1.51 27.48
N LYS A 200 -5.86 2.09 27.15
CA LYS A 200 -5.70 3.07 26.05
C LYS A 200 -5.44 2.44 24.68
N LEU A 201 -5.29 1.10 24.63
CA LEU A 201 -5.01 0.36 23.41
C LEU A 201 -6.27 -0.40 22.99
N ASP A 202 -6.65 -0.20 21.74
CA ASP A 202 -7.79 -0.86 21.13
C ASP A 202 -7.33 -1.65 19.91
N MET A 203 -7.37 -2.98 20.00
CA MET A 203 -6.98 -3.87 18.91
C MET A 203 -8.21 -4.48 18.26
N GLN A 204 -8.42 -4.21 16.97
CA GLN A 204 -9.62 -4.62 16.26
C GLN A 204 -9.27 -5.42 15.01
N GLU A 205 -10.22 -6.29 14.62
CA GLU A 205 -10.11 -7.00 13.35
C GLU A 205 -10.37 -6.04 12.19
N TRP A 206 -9.58 -6.19 11.13
CA TRP A 206 -9.69 -5.38 9.94
C TRP A 206 -10.89 -5.78 9.09
N THR A 207 -11.74 -4.82 8.80
CA THR A 207 -12.66 -4.85 7.66
C THR A 207 -12.49 -3.55 6.85
N TRP A 208 -12.97 -3.55 5.63
CA TRP A 208 -12.94 -2.36 4.78
C TRP A 208 -13.70 -1.19 5.43
N GLU A 209 -14.90 -1.46 5.92
CA GLU A 209 -15.80 -0.49 6.55
C GLU A 209 -15.18 0.05 7.84
N ARG A 210 -14.64 -0.86 8.66
CA ARG A 210 -14.04 -0.46 9.96
C ARG A 210 -12.82 0.42 9.78
N GLN A 211 -11.95 0.13 8.81
CA GLN A 211 -10.82 1.01 8.50
C GLN A 211 -11.31 2.40 8.06
N GLY A 212 -12.33 2.48 7.19
CA GLY A 212 -12.91 3.75 6.74
C GLY A 212 -13.48 4.57 7.89
N GLN A 213 -14.23 3.93 8.78
CA GLN A 213 -14.77 4.55 9.98
C GLN A 213 -13.66 5.10 10.89
N LEU A 214 -12.65 4.28 11.21
CA LEU A 214 -11.55 4.71 12.07
C LEU A 214 -10.71 5.81 11.45
N LEU A 215 -10.51 5.80 10.13
CA LEU A 215 -9.86 6.89 9.42
C LEU A 215 -10.68 8.19 9.51
N SER A 216 -12.01 8.13 9.53
CA SER A 216 -12.83 9.35 9.74
C SER A 216 -12.75 9.87 11.18
N GLU A 217 -12.59 9.00 12.16
CA GLU A 217 -12.64 9.30 13.59
C GLU A 217 -11.28 9.66 14.21
N CYS A 218 -10.16 9.21 13.63
CA CYS A 218 -8.83 9.48 14.21
C CYS A 218 -8.35 10.89 13.93
N ASP A 219 -7.42 11.36 14.75
CA ASP A 219 -6.71 12.63 14.58
C ASP A 219 -5.41 12.43 13.81
N ILE A 220 -4.66 11.39 14.16
CA ILE A 220 -3.32 11.11 13.63
C ILE A 220 -3.23 9.64 13.22
N VAL A 221 -2.66 9.39 12.04
CA VAL A 221 -2.26 8.04 11.63
C VAL A 221 -0.77 7.85 11.90
N LEU A 222 -0.44 6.84 12.73
CA LEU A 222 0.92 6.45 13.03
C LEU A 222 1.32 5.25 12.17
N MET A 223 2.38 5.38 11.38
CA MET A 223 2.91 4.31 10.54
C MET A 223 4.40 4.02 10.82
N PRO A 224 4.74 3.65 12.05
CA PRO A 224 6.11 3.28 12.37
C PRO A 224 6.50 1.99 11.65
N VAL A 225 7.73 1.91 11.15
CA VAL A 225 8.28 0.73 10.49
C VAL A 225 9.74 0.59 10.89
N GLN A 226 10.22 -0.63 11.14
CA GLN A 226 11.64 -0.89 11.25
C GLN A 226 12.31 -0.84 9.88
N THR A 227 13.41 -0.13 9.78
CA THR A 227 14.13 0.15 8.51
C THR A 227 15.26 -0.84 8.21
N ASP A 228 15.57 -1.74 9.11
CA ASP A 228 16.64 -2.75 8.99
C ASP A 228 16.25 -3.97 8.13
N ASN A 229 15.09 -3.93 7.49
CA ASN A 229 14.58 -5.03 6.67
C ASN A 229 14.46 -4.61 5.19
N PRO A 230 15.20 -5.24 4.26
CA PRO A 230 15.16 -4.92 2.82
C PRO A 230 13.77 -4.95 2.19
N ARG A 231 12.83 -5.74 2.76
CA ARG A 231 11.44 -5.77 2.29
C ARG A 231 10.66 -4.50 2.64
N THR A 232 11.13 -3.75 3.62
CA THR A 232 10.50 -2.51 4.02
C THR A 232 10.74 -1.42 2.98
N ASP A 233 11.93 -1.36 2.41
CA ASP A 233 12.32 -0.35 1.45
C ASP A 233 11.58 -0.46 0.11
N THR A 234 11.13 -1.67 -0.24
CA THR A 234 10.39 -1.92 -1.50
C THR A 234 8.87 -1.74 -1.37
N LYS A 235 8.36 -1.37 -0.17
CA LYS A 235 6.91 -1.19 0.04
C LYS A 235 6.38 0.02 -0.73
N SER A 236 5.14 -0.13 -1.21
CA SER A 236 4.39 1.02 -1.74
C SER A 236 3.91 1.96 -0.64
N ALA A 237 3.57 3.18 -1.05
CA ALA A 237 3.03 4.20 -0.16
C ALA A 237 1.52 4.09 0.05
N ASN A 238 0.85 2.99 -0.32
CA ASN A 238 -0.61 2.89 -0.36
C ASN A 238 -1.31 3.30 0.95
N ARG A 239 -0.80 2.87 2.10
CA ARG A 239 -1.39 3.25 3.40
C ARG A 239 -1.25 4.74 3.71
N LEU A 240 -0.09 5.31 3.36
CA LEU A 240 0.17 6.74 3.50
C LEU A 240 -0.78 7.54 2.59
N ILE A 241 -0.89 7.12 1.34
CA ILE A 241 -1.77 7.72 0.33
C ILE A 241 -3.24 7.69 0.79
N ASP A 242 -3.74 6.54 1.26
CA ASP A 242 -5.09 6.42 1.80
C ASP A 242 -5.31 7.30 3.04
N SER A 243 -4.30 7.45 3.89
CA SER A 243 -4.39 8.31 5.08
C SER A 243 -4.45 9.79 4.73
N LEU A 244 -3.64 10.23 3.76
CA LEU A 244 -3.68 11.60 3.25
C LEU A 244 -5.02 11.89 2.57
N MET A 245 -5.54 10.97 1.73
CA MET A 245 -6.86 11.12 1.10
C MET A 245 -7.99 11.16 2.13
N SER A 246 -7.82 10.50 3.28
CA SER A 246 -8.75 10.59 4.40
C SER A 246 -8.59 11.88 5.24
N GLY A 247 -7.78 12.84 4.80
CA GLY A 247 -7.61 14.14 5.45
C GLY A 247 -6.98 14.05 6.84
N LYS A 248 -6.02 13.15 7.06
CA LYS A 248 -5.39 12.90 8.36
C LYS A 248 -3.94 13.34 8.41
N PHE A 249 -3.51 13.79 9.61
CA PHE A 249 -2.09 14.02 9.86
C PHE A 249 -1.37 12.67 9.95
N VAL A 250 -0.31 12.52 9.15
CA VAL A 250 0.41 11.24 9.06
C VAL A 250 1.80 11.39 9.66
N ILE A 251 2.11 10.51 10.61
CA ILE A 251 3.45 10.37 11.18
C ILE A 251 3.97 8.99 10.80
N THR A 252 5.11 8.95 10.12
CA THR A 252 5.67 7.70 9.58
C THR A 252 7.18 7.66 9.73
N THR A 253 7.76 6.46 9.61
CA THR A 253 9.20 6.32 9.40
C THR A 253 9.55 6.79 7.99
N ALA A 254 10.69 7.43 7.82
CA ALA A 254 11.23 7.77 6.52
C ALA A 254 11.56 6.49 5.74
N LEU A 255 10.93 6.32 4.59
CA LEU A 255 11.20 5.25 3.62
C LEU A 255 11.44 5.89 2.25
N ALA A 256 12.22 5.25 1.41
CA ALA A 256 12.47 5.75 0.06
C ALA A 256 11.17 5.98 -0.75
N SER A 257 10.16 5.10 -0.57
CA SER A 257 8.83 5.26 -1.20
C SER A 257 7.97 6.35 -0.56
N TYR A 258 8.41 6.98 0.53
CA TYR A 258 7.69 8.05 1.23
C TYR A 258 8.39 9.41 1.09
N GLU A 259 9.56 9.47 0.45
CA GLU A 259 10.38 10.67 0.34
C GLU A 259 9.61 11.86 -0.29
N GLU A 260 8.87 11.62 -1.36
CA GLU A 260 8.07 12.65 -2.02
C GLU A 260 6.92 13.22 -1.16
N PHE A 261 6.53 12.48 -0.11
CA PHE A 261 5.50 12.90 0.85
C PHE A 261 6.08 13.62 2.08
N ALA A 262 7.40 13.78 2.17
CA ALA A 262 8.04 14.43 3.32
C ALA A 262 7.51 15.84 3.63
N PRO A 263 7.16 16.70 2.65
CA PRO A 263 6.55 17.99 2.94
C PRO A 263 5.19 17.91 3.64
N TYR A 264 4.45 16.81 3.43
CA TYR A 264 3.06 16.65 3.85
C TYR A 264 2.88 15.75 5.07
N THR A 265 3.95 15.06 5.49
CA THR A 265 3.96 14.10 6.58
C THR A 265 5.03 14.47 7.61
N TRP A 266 5.01 13.81 8.75
CA TRP A 266 6.12 13.86 9.71
C TRP A 266 6.91 12.56 9.62
N GLN A 267 8.19 12.65 9.30
CA GLN A 267 9.04 11.46 9.03
C GLN A 267 10.22 11.34 10.01
N GLU A 268 10.10 11.92 11.19
CA GLU A 268 11.08 11.89 12.26
C GLU A 268 10.54 11.13 13.47
N ASP A 269 10.92 11.53 14.67
CA ASP A 269 10.44 10.97 15.93
C ASP A 269 8.91 11.11 16.07
N TYR A 270 8.22 10.02 16.37
CA TYR A 270 6.75 9.95 16.42
C TYR A 270 6.16 10.85 17.50
N ILE A 271 6.81 10.85 18.70
CA ILE A 271 6.34 11.65 19.82
C ILE A 271 6.56 13.14 19.56
N ALA A 272 7.70 13.49 18.96
CA ALA A 272 7.95 14.86 18.52
C ALA A 272 6.92 15.30 17.49
N GLY A 273 6.53 14.44 16.54
CA GLY A 273 5.49 14.72 15.55
C GLY A 273 4.12 14.96 16.17
N ILE A 274 3.73 14.14 17.15
CA ILE A 274 2.46 14.34 17.89
C ILE A 274 2.50 15.69 18.62
N LYS A 275 3.56 15.94 19.39
CA LYS A 275 3.72 17.21 20.14
C LYS A 275 3.70 18.43 19.22
N TRP A 276 4.40 18.33 18.07
CA TRP A 276 4.43 19.41 17.08
C TRP A 276 3.04 19.69 16.50
N ALA A 277 2.31 18.65 16.11
CA ALA A 277 0.97 18.80 15.54
C ALA A 277 -0.01 19.43 16.55
N LEU A 278 0.08 19.04 17.83
CA LEU A 278 -0.73 19.60 18.91
C LEU A 278 -0.39 21.07 19.20
N ALA A 279 0.89 21.42 19.14
CA ALA A 279 1.34 22.79 19.36
C ALA A 279 1.05 23.71 18.16
N HIS A 280 0.87 23.15 16.96
CA HIS A 280 0.70 23.90 15.72
C HIS A 280 -0.48 23.38 14.88
N PRO A 281 -1.72 23.34 15.42
CA PRO A 281 -2.85 22.69 14.75
C PRO A 281 -3.17 23.30 13.38
N GLY A 282 -3.00 24.63 13.22
CA GLY A 282 -3.17 25.30 11.93
C GLY A 282 -2.18 24.82 10.86
N LYS A 283 -0.89 24.68 11.22
CA LYS A 283 0.13 24.17 10.30
C LYS A 283 -0.04 22.67 10.02
N ALA A 284 -0.51 21.91 11.00
CA ALA A 284 -0.85 20.50 10.77
C ALA A 284 -2.00 20.38 9.76
N LEU A 285 -3.04 21.18 9.89
CA LEU A 285 -4.16 21.22 8.95
C LEU A 285 -3.72 21.66 7.54
N GLU A 286 -2.83 22.64 7.43
CA GLU A 286 -2.26 23.07 6.16
C GLU A 286 -1.52 21.91 5.46
N ARG A 287 -0.61 21.21 6.16
CA ARG A 287 0.08 20.02 5.63
C ARG A 287 -0.89 18.92 5.19
N ILE A 288 -1.96 18.68 5.95
CA ILE A 288 -3.00 17.70 5.58
C ILE A 288 -3.64 18.09 4.24
N ARG A 289 -4.05 19.35 4.09
CA ARG A 289 -4.71 19.85 2.87
C ARG A 289 -3.79 19.79 1.64
N GLU A 290 -2.55 20.21 1.80
CA GLU A 290 -1.56 20.14 0.74
C GLU A 290 -1.26 18.69 0.35
N GLY A 291 -1.08 17.80 1.34
CA GLY A 291 -0.85 16.38 1.10
C GLY A 291 -2.04 15.68 0.44
N GLN A 292 -3.27 16.03 0.84
CA GLN A 292 -4.48 15.53 0.20
C GLN A 292 -4.59 15.99 -1.26
N LYS A 293 -4.32 17.27 -1.55
CA LYS A 293 -4.32 17.82 -2.90
C LYS A 293 -3.26 17.13 -3.77
N TYR A 294 -2.03 17.03 -3.29
CA TYR A 294 -0.94 16.35 -3.98
C TYR A 294 -1.30 14.89 -4.32
N THR A 295 -1.86 14.18 -3.34
CA THR A 295 -2.26 12.79 -3.50
C THR A 295 -3.40 12.64 -4.52
N GLU A 296 -4.41 13.50 -4.47
CA GLU A 296 -5.54 13.51 -5.40
C GLU A 296 -5.07 13.70 -6.86
N GLU A 297 -4.16 14.65 -7.08
CA GLU A 297 -3.66 14.99 -8.40
C GLU A 297 -2.78 13.89 -9.01
N LYS A 298 -1.95 13.22 -8.20
CA LYS A 298 -0.95 12.27 -8.71
C LYS A 298 -1.33 10.80 -8.55
N TYR A 299 -2.10 10.45 -7.52
CA TYR A 299 -2.32 9.06 -7.13
C TYR A 299 -3.75 8.56 -7.36
N SER A 300 -4.57 9.32 -8.12
CA SER A 300 -5.87 8.81 -8.51
C SER A 300 -5.73 7.61 -9.46
N ALA A 301 -6.64 6.65 -9.32
CA ALA A 301 -6.65 5.48 -10.21
C ALA A 301 -6.72 5.88 -11.69
N ARG A 302 -7.45 6.95 -12.01
CA ARG A 302 -7.55 7.49 -13.36
C ARG A 302 -6.21 7.95 -13.91
N VAL A 303 -5.44 8.71 -13.13
CA VAL A 303 -4.13 9.23 -13.56
C VAL A 303 -3.13 8.09 -13.70
N LEU A 304 -2.97 7.27 -12.64
CA LEU A 304 -1.97 6.21 -12.63
C LEU A 304 -2.23 5.12 -13.67
N SER A 305 -3.49 4.70 -13.84
CA SER A 305 -3.83 3.68 -14.84
C SER A 305 -3.56 4.15 -16.26
N LYS A 306 -3.84 5.44 -16.56
CA LYS A 306 -3.56 6.04 -17.87
C LYS A 306 -2.06 6.12 -18.13
N GLN A 307 -1.29 6.64 -17.18
CA GLN A 307 0.18 6.72 -17.31
C GLN A 307 0.79 5.33 -17.50
N PHE A 308 0.33 4.35 -16.74
CA PHE A 308 0.79 2.97 -16.83
C PHE A 308 0.53 2.37 -18.20
N ILE A 309 -0.73 2.43 -18.68
CA ILE A 309 -1.06 1.78 -19.95
C ILE A 309 -0.40 2.49 -21.15
N ASP A 310 -0.26 3.81 -21.11
CA ASP A 310 0.44 4.56 -22.15
C ASP A 310 1.93 4.15 -22.23
N GLU A 311 2.60 3.98 -21.08
CA GLU A 311 3.97 3.53 -21.06
C GLU A 311 4.12 2.06 -21.51
N VAL A 312 3.18 1.18 -21.13
CA VAL A 312 3.13 -0.21 -21.61
C VAL A 312 2.98 -0.24 -23.13
N ILE A 313 2.02 0.50 -23.69
CA ILE A 313 1.78 0.55 -25.14
C ILE A 313 3.01 1.06 -25.88
N LYS A 314 3.64 2.12 -25.37
CA LYS A 314 4.85 2.72 -25.93
C LYS A 314 6.00 1.71 -25.96
N GLN A 315 6.27 1.00 -24.87
CA GLN A 315 7.37 0.03 -24.78
C GLN A 315 7.11 -1.24 -25.59
N LEU A 316 5.85 -1.67 -25.71
CA LEU A 316 5.48 -2.82 -26.55
C LEU A 316 5.48 -2.49 -28.05
N GLY A 317 5.57 -1.21 -28.42
CA GLY A 317 5.48 -0.77 -29.81
C GLY A 317 4.12 -1.03 -30.46
N THR A 318 3.07 -1.22 -29.64
CA THR A 318 1.70 -1.41 -30.12
C THR A 318 1.07 -0.05 -30.41
N LYS A 319 0.43 0.10 -31.59
CA LYS A 319 -0.30 1.33 -31.91
C LYS A 319 -1.61 1.35 -31.13
N ASN A 320 -1.94 2.51 -30.53
CA ASN A 320 -3.32 2.76 -30.10
C ASN A 320 -4.23 2.64 -31.32
N ALA A 321 -5.15 1.69 -31.29
CA ALA A 321 -6.20 1.56 -32.30
C ALA A 321 -7.38 2.44 -31.92
#